data_70f3a59c6da3950f576ebd84aa49cece
#
_entry.id   70f3a59c6da3950f576ebd84aa49cece
#
_cell.length_a   1.000
_cell.length_b   1.000
_cell.length_c   1.000
_cell.angle_alpha   90.00
_cell.angle_beta   90.00
_cell.angle_gamma   90.00
#
_symmetry.space_group_name_H-M   'P 1'
#
loop_
_entity.id
_entity.type
_entity.pdbx_description
1 polymer ?
#
loop_
_entity_poly.entity_id
_entity_poly.type
_entity_poly.pdbx_seq_one_letter_code
_entity_poly.pdbx_strand_id
1 'polypeptide(L)'
;MAELLLELYSEEIPPQLQIGARTQLKEFVENSFKENEIKYKDLSVYSSPTRLVLLANDLAENIKVAAKEIKGPKVGSPDQVIQGFVKAKNVSEQDLIEKDTDKGKFYFIKTQPKLILVEELLSKIIPKAISSISWKKSMKWSDHNLMWGRPLQSIFARFNNKKLSFSFDHLESTDEITVEQDLIIKSKKINNFKEYLSFLKTFNIIVDHRAREEIILKKKISSFSNSKQYKERINKNLLEEVVNIVEDPNLLHVSFNKDYLKIPQEIIISTLEKHQRYFPIFDSRERLTNNFFVVANKKDEKKFITEGNKRVVEARLADAKFFWDKDRSKNLIKQIANLKSVTFYEKLGTIYDKTQRLRQLAGLLSDDLNINKEKLL
;
A
#
# COMPACT_ATOMS: atom_id res chain seq x y z
N MET A 1 25.25 11.04 -14.40
CA MET A 1 24.54 10.40 -13.28
C MET A 1 23.26 9.82 -13.83
N ALA A 2 22.96 8.58 -13.48
CA ALA A 2 21.94 7.78 -14.12
C ALA A 2 20.59 7.84 -13.36
N GLU A 3 19.47 7.68 -14.09
CA GLU A 3 18.14 7.50 -13.55
C GLU A 3 17.77 6.01 -13.58
N LEU A 4 17.22 5.49 -12.46
CA LEU A 4 16.56 4.19 -12.42
C LEU A 4 15.05 4.45 -12.33
N LEU A 5 14.31 3.93 -13.31
CA LEU A 5 12.84 3.96 -13.33
C LEU A 5 12.30 2.54 -13.45
N LEU A 6 11.49 2.14 -12.48
CA LEU A 6 10.78 0.86 -12.41
C LEU A 6 9.28 1.12 -12.29
N GLU A 7 8.46 0.46 -13.11
CA GLU A 7 7.02 0.38 -12.91
C GLU A 7 6.58 -1.08 -12.80
N LEU A 8 5.78 -1.37 -11.82
CA LEU A 8 5.06 -2.63 -11.66
C LEU A 8 3.59 -2.36 -11.96
N TYR A 9 3.13 -2.79 -13.13
CA TYR A 9 1.75 -2.61 -13.58
C TYR A 9 0.92 -3.84 -13.22
N SER A 10 -0.17 -3.63 -12.51
CA SER A 10 -1.05 -4.69 -11.97
C SER A 10 -2.51 -4.36 -12.24
N GLU A 11 -3.39 -5.32 -11.99
CA GLU A 11 -4.80 -5.03 -11.72
C GLU A 11 -4.94 -4.12 -10.48
N GLU A 12 -6.13 -3.55 -10.25
CA GLU A 12 -6.37 -2.56 -9.21
C GLU A 12 -5.99 -3.06 -7.80
N ILE A 13 -4.88 -2.56 -7.29
CA ILE A 13 -4.37 -2.87 -5.95
C ILE A 13 -5.20 -2.10 -4.91
N PRO A 14 -5.81 -2.78 -3.94
CA PRO A 14 -6.56 -2.11 -2.87
C PRO A 14 -5.73 -1.02 -2.15
N PRO A 15 -6.34 0.12 -1.78
CA PRO A 15 -5.65 1.27 -1.18
C PRO A 15 -4.73 0.91 -0.02
N GLN A 16 -5.21 0.07 0.89
CA GLN A 16 -4.48 -0.34 2.08
C GLN A 16 -3.22 -1.18 1.78
N LEU A 17 -3.19 -1.88 0.64
CA LEU A 17 -2.04 -2.66 0.21
C LEU A 17 -0.97 -1.79 -0.45
N GLN A 18 -1.36 -0.71 -1.13
CA GLN A 18 -0.44 0.20 -1.82
C GLN A 18 0.54 0.87 -0.85
N ILE A 19 0.06 1.28 0.33
CA ILE A 19 0.88 1.95 1.36
C ILE A 19 2.02 1.05 1.81
N GLY A 20 1.67 -0.19 2.20
CA GLY A 20 2.67 -1.17 2.61
C GLY A 20 3.67 -1.53 1.50
N ALA A 21 3.19 -1.66 0.26
CA ALA A 21 4.02 -1.97 -0.89
C ALA A 21 5.04 -0.85 -1.19
N ARG A 22 4.60 0.43 -1.15
CA ARG A 22 5.52 1.58 -1.32
C ARG A 22 6.63 1.57 -0.28
N THR A 23 6.28 1.40 0.99
CA THR A 23 7.24 1.42 2.11
C THR A 23 8.25 0.29 1.97
N GLN A 24 7.78 -0.94 1.79
CA GLN A 24 8.64 -2.13 1.71
C GLN A 24 9.57 -2.07 0.49
N LEU A 25 9.06 -1.67 -0.69
CA LEU A 25 9.87 -1.53 -1.89
C LEU A 25 10.98 -0.48 -1.68
N LYS A 26 10.63 0.67 -1.09
CA LYS A 26 11.58 1.72 -0.80
C LYS A 26 12.68 1.25 0.15
N GLU A 27 12.30 0.73 1.31
CA GLU A 27 13.22 0.27 2.36
C GLU A 27 14.17 -0.83 1.85
N PHE A 28 13.65 -1.80 1.09
CA PHE A 28 14.50 -2.85 0.54
C PHE A 28 15.54 -2.31 -0.43
N VAL A 29 15.14 -1.42 -1.34
CA VAL A 29 16.08 -0.86 -2.33
C VAL A 29 17.09 0.06 -1.66
N GLU A 30 16.68 0.90 -0.69
CA GLU A 30 17.61 1.76 0.07
C GLU A 30 18.66 0.93 0.83
N ASN A 31 18.22 -0.15 1.50
CA ASN A 31 19.13 -1.05 2.20
C ASN A 31 20.08 -1.76 1.23
N SER A 32 19.56 -2.26 0.10
CA SER A 32 20.38 -2.89 -0.94
C SER A 32 21.39 -1.93 -1.55
N PHE A 33 21.02 -0.67 -1.77
CA PHE A 33 21.95 0.34 -2.26
C PHE A 33 23.05 0.63 -1.25
N LYS A 34 22.71 0.71 0.03
CA LYS A 34 23.67 0.90 1.12
C LYS A 34 24.64 -0.29 1.24
N GLU A 35 24.14 -1.52 1.20
CA GLU A 35 24.95 -2.74 1.28
C GLU A 35 25.93 -2.88 0.12
N ASN A 36 25.53 -2.44 -1.08
CA ASN A 36 26.34 -2.50 -2.28
C ASN A 36 27.10 -1.21 -2.56
N GLU A 37 27.13 -0.24 -1.65
CA GLU A 37 27.80 1.06 -1.78
C GLU A 37 27.34 1.85 -3.03
N ILE A 38 26.10 1.66 -3.49
CA ILE A 38 25.52 2.40 -4.62
C ILE A 38 25.12 3.79 -4.14
N LYS A 39 25.81 4.81 -4.66
CA LYS A 39 25.49 6.22 -4.37
C LYS A 39 24.32 6.70 -5.23
N TYR A 40 23.38 7.42 -4.65
CA TYR A 40 22.27 8.06 -5.32
C TYR A 40 21.93 9.37 -4.61
N LYS A 41 21.15 10.24 -5.25
CA LYS A 41 20.72 11.52 -4.67
C LYS A 41 19.40 11.38 -3.92
N ASP A 42 18.37 10.84 -4.58
CA ASP A 42 17.06 10.64 -4.00
C ASP A 42 16.43 9.35 -4.53
N LEU A 43 15.54 8.78 -3.70
CA LEU A 43 14.75 7.61 -4.04
C LEU A 43 13.30 7.85 -3.61
N SER A 44 12.39 7.75 -4.56
CA SER A 44 10.96 7.94 -4.35
C SER A 44 10.17 6.73 -4.85
N VAL A 45 9.11 6.37 -4.12
CA VAL A 45 8.16 5.35 -4.56
C VAL A 45 6.76 5.96 -4.60
N TYR A 46 6.12 5.84 -5.75
CA TYR A 46 4.77 6.31 -6.02
C TYR A 46 3.84 5.13 -6.24
N SER A 47 2.55 5.33 -6.09
CA SER A 47 1.55 4.36 -6.52
C SER A 47 0.30 5.03 -7.06
N SER A 48 -0.37 4.34 -7.97
CA SER A 48 -1.77 4.54 -8.32
C SER A 48 -2.52 3.22 -8.10
N PRO A 49 -3.83 3.14 -8.29
CA PRO A 49 -4.56 1.88 -8.20
C PRO A 49 -3.92 0.72 -8.98
N THR A 50 -3.38 0.99 -10.16
CA THR A 50 -2.83 -0.04 -11.05
C THR A 50 -1.29 -0.06 -11.11
N ARG A 51 -0.58 0.88 -10.46
CA ARG A 51 0.86 1.06 -10.62
C ARG A 51 1.58 1.22 -9.30
N LEU A 52 2.74 0.57 -9.18
CA LEU A 52 3.75 0.86 -8.17
C LEU A 52 5.02 1.28 -8.90
N VAL A 53 5.52 2.48 -8.64
CA VAL A 53 6.61 3.10 -9.39
C VAL A 53 7.74 3.50 -8.48
N LEU A 54 8.95 3.05 -8.77
CA LEU A 54 10.17 3.47 -8.09
C LEU A 54 11.00 4.33 -9.04
N LEU A 55 11.42 5.47 -8.52
CA LEU A 55 12.35 6.38 -9.18
C LEU A 55 13.55 6.61 -8.25
N ALA A 56 14.75 6.39 -8.77
CA ALA A 56 15.96 6.82 -8.10
C ALA A 56 16.83 7.66 -9.06
N ASN A 57 17.27 8.81 -8.58
CA ASN A 57 17.99 9.79 -9.37
C ASN A 57 19.45 9.86 -8.99
N ASP A 58 20.25 10.25 -9.98
CA ASP A 58 21.69 10.51 -9.82
C ASP A 58 22.45 9.29 -9.28
N LEU A 59 22.10 8.08 -9.75
CA LEU A 59 22.82 6.87 -9.39
C LEU A 59 24.21 6.87 -10.02
N ALA A 60 25.17 6.31 -9.27
CA ALA A 60 26.48 5.95 -9.84
C ALA A 60 26.28 4.86 -10.90
N GLU A 61 26.96 4.99 -12.04
CA GLU A 61 26.95 3.95 -13.09
C GLU A 61 27.88 2.80 -12.78
N ASN A 62 28.92 3.08 -11.99
CA ASN A 62 29.99 2.12 -11.65
C ASN A 62 30.35 2.29 -10.16
N ILE A 63 30.77 1.19 -9.55
CA ILE A 63 31.34 1.15 -8.21
C ILE A 63 32.79 0.65 -8.32
N LYS A 64 33.72 1.41 -7.76
CA LYS A 64 35.10 1.00 -7.63
C LYS A 64 35.24 0.27 -6.28
N VAL A 65 35.37 -1.04 -6.33
CA VAL A 65 35.70 -1.83 -5.14
C VAL A 65 37.22 -1.75 -4.99
N ALA A 66 37.69 -1.12 -3.94
CA ALA A 66 39.12 -1.05 -3.64
C ALA A 66 39.68 -2.44 -3.37
N ALA A 67 40.95 -2.60 -3.69
CA ALA A 67 41.69 -3.81 -3.32
C ALA A 67 41.57 -4.01 -1.80
N LYS A 68 41.10 -5.17 -1.38
CA LYS A 68 41.02 -5.57 0.04
C LYS A 68 42.02 -6.68 0.30
N GLU A 69 42.64 -6.64 1.46
CA GLU A 69 43.47 -7.75 1.92
C GLU A 69 42.56 -8.74 2.68
N ILE A 70 42.52 -9.98 2.21
CA ILE A 70 41.75 -11.05 2.84
C ILE A 70 42.74 -11.92 3.59
N LYS A 71 42.52 -12.05 4.91
CA LYS A 71 43.28 -12.92 5.79
C LYS A 71 42.93 -14.37 5.48
N GLY A 72 43.95 -15.19 5.24
CA GLY A 72 43.87 -16.62 5.00
C GLY A 72 44.31 -17.46 6.20
N PRO A 73 44.66 -18.74 5.95
CA PRO A 73 45.16 -19.65 6.98
C PRO A 73 46.53 -19.21 7.50
N LYS A 74 46.90 -19.78 8.64
CA LYS A 74 48.23 -19.55 9.25
C LYS A 74 49.31 -20.16 8.38
N VAL A 75 50.45 -19.50 8.27
CA VAL A 75 51.67 -20.07 7.63
C VAL A 75 52.07 -21.36 8.32
N GLY A 76 52.26 -22.42 7.54
CA GLY A 76 52.54 -23.77 8.05
C GLY A 76 51.26 -24.59 8.33
N SER A 77 50.08 -24.13 7.95
CA SER A 77 48.87 -24.96 7.90
C SER A 77 48.98 -26.08 6.86
N PRO A 78 48.26 -27.23 7.05
CA PRO A 78 48.29 -28.34 6.08
C PRO A 78 47.93 -27.87 4.65
N ASP A 79 48.56 -28.44 3.63
CA ASP A 79 48.37 -28.08 2.23
C ASP A 79 46.88 -28.10 1.80
N GLN A 80 46.10 -29.04 2.31
CA GLN A 80 44.66 -29.13 2.05
C GLN A 80 43.90 -27.85 2.47
N VAL A 81 44.29 -27.21 3.57
CA VAL A 81 43.68 -25.97 4.07
C VAL A 81 44.09 -24.80 3.19
N ILE A 82 45.35 -24.74 2.76
CA ILE A 82 45.87 -23.70 1.86
C ILE A 82 45.18 -23.82 0.51
N GLN A 83 45.16 -25.01 -0.09
CA GLN A 83 44.49 -25.27 -1.38
C GLN A 83 42.96 -25.00 -1.30
N GLY A 84 42.33 -25.36 -0.22
CA GLY A 84 40.89 -25.03 0.02
C GLY A 84 40.64 -23.53 0.01
N PHE A 85 41.51 -22.76 0.65
CA PHE A 85 41.41 -21.29 0.68
C PHE A 85 41.67 -20.67 -0.69
N VAL A 86 42.72 -21.08 -1.39
CA VAL A 86 43.12 -20.64 -2.76
C VAL A 86 41.97 -20.93 -3.74
N LYS A 87 41.42 -22.16 -3.69
CA LYS A 87 40.30 -22.58 -4.54
C LYS A 87 39.03 -21.81 -4.24
N ALA A 88 38.72 -21.60 -2.95
CA ALA A 88 37.54 -20.85 -2.53
C ALA A 88 37.58 -19.35 -2.91
N LYS A 89 38.80 -18.80 -3.08
CA LYS A 89 39.00 -17.40 -3.50
C LYS A 89 39.36 -17.24 -4.96
N ASN A 90 39.43 -18.34 -5.71
CA ASN A 90 39.76 -18.37 -7.12
C ASN A 90 41.04 -17.60 -7.47
N VAL A 91 42.11 -17.88 -6.72
CA VAL A 91 43.46 -17.28 -6.84
C VAL A 91 44.51 -18.39 -6.97
N SER A 92 45.74 -18.04 -7.29
CA SER A 92 46.86 -18.99 -7.30
C SER A 92 47.64 -18.96 -5.97
N GLU A 93 48.39 -20.01 -5.66
CA GLU A 93 49.26 -20.02 -4.50
C GLU A 93 50.32 -18.92 -4.55
N GLN A 94 50.70 -18.48 -5.75
CA GLN A 94 51.67 -17.40 -5.99
C GLN A 94 51.12 -16.01 -5.57
N ASP A 95 49.80 -15.89 -5.45
CA ASP A 95 49.15 -14.65 -5.01
C ASP A 95 49.09 -14.52 -3.47
N LEU A 96 49.57 -15.55 -2.74
CA LEU A 96 49.60 -15.53 -1.28
C LEU A 96 50.79 -14.68 -0.79
N ILE A 97 50.48 -13.70 0.06
CA ILE A 97 51.44 -12.82 0.72
C ILE A 97 51.49 -13.18 2.21
N GLU A 98 52.67 -13.50 2.72
CA GLU A 98 52.86 -13.73 4.15
C GLU A 98 52.94 -12.40 4.90
N LYS A 99 52.15 -12.28 5.97
CA LYS A 99 52.20 -11.11 6.86
C LYS A 99 52.24 -11.53 8.33
N ASP A 100 53.06 -10.85 9.09
CA ASP A 100 53.08 -10.96 10.55
C ASP A 100 51.87 -10.23 11.16
N THR A 101 51.20 -10.90 12.08
CA THR A 101 50.10 -10.34 12.90
C THR A 101 50.36 -10.65 14.34
N ASP A 102 49.67 -9.97 15.26
CA ASP A 102 49.80 -10.20 16.72
C ASP A 102 49.55 -11.67 17.12
N LYS A 103 48.90 -12.46 16.23
CA LYS A 103 48.60 -13.90 16.44
C LYS A 103 49.46 -14.86 15.64
N GLY A 104 50.58 -14.36 15.07
CA GLY A 104 51.54 -15.11 14.21
C GLY A 104 51.41 -14.77 12.73
N LYS A 105 52.19 -15.51 11.93
CA LYS A 105 52.22 -15.34 10.47
C LYS A 105 51.02 -15.96 9.78
N PHE A 106 50.37 -15.21 8.91
CA PHE A 106 49.23 -15.65 8.12
C PHE A 106 49.41 -15.33 6.64
N TYR A 107 48.80 -16.14 5.80
CA TYR A 107 48.67 -15.84 4.39
C TYR A 107 47.58 -14.76 4.19
N PHE A 108 47.85 -13.83 3.29
CA PHE A 108 46.93 -12.79 2.83
C PHE A 108 46.83 -12.80 1.33
N ILE A 109 45.67 -12.53 0.80
CA ILE A 109 45.46 -12.28 -0.62
C ILE A 109 45.05 -10.81 -0.79
N LYS A 110 45.72 -10.12 -1.72
CA LYS A 110 45.32 -8.78 -2.12
C LYS A 110 44.41 -8.90 -3.35
N THR A 111 43.12 -8.64 -3.16
CA THR A 111 42.17 -8.60 -4.29
C THR A 111 42.54 -7.45 -5.23
N GLN A 112 42.37 -7.65 -6.53
CA GLN A 112 42.52 -6.55 -7.48
C GLN A 112 41.34 -5.56 -7.36
N PRO A 113 41.58 -4.25 -7.56
CA PRO A 113 40.45 -3.31 -7.63
C PRO A 113 39.57 -3.72 -8.82
N LYS A 114 38.27 -3.84 -8.54
CA LYS A 114 37.26 -4.25 -9.52
C LYS A 114 36.29 -3.10 -9.78
N LEU A 115 36.02 -2.82 -11.04
CA LEU A 115 34.94 -1.96 -11.44
C LEU A 115 33.70 -2.84 -11.62
N ILE A 116 32.65 -2.56 -10.83
CA ILE A 116 31.36 -3.26 -10.93
C ILE A 116 30.37 -2.32 -11.61
N LEU A 117 29.71 -2.79 -12.65
CA LEU A 117 28.65 -2.07 -13.31
C LEU A 117 27.39 -2.10 -12.40
N VAL A 118 26.82 -0.93 -12.09
CA VAL A 118 25.62 -0.83 -11.27
C VAL A 118 24.41 -1.48 -11.96
N GLU A 119 24.36 -1.47 -13.28
CA GLU A 119 23.36 -2.19 -14.07
C GLU A 119 23.30 -3.69 -13.74
N GLU A 120 24.45 -4.36 -13.61
CA GLU A 120 24.53 -5.78 -13.24
C GLU A 120 24.07 -6.05 -11.79
N LEU A 121 24.27 -5.09 -10.90
CA LEU A 121 23.74 -5.19 -9.54
C LEU A 121 22.22 -4.96 -9.50
N LEU A 122 21.74 -3.96 -10.22
CA LEU A 122 20.32 -3.64 -10.29
C LEU A 122 19.51 -4.80 -10.88
N SER A 123 20.00 -5.48 -11.91
CA SER A 123 19.34 -6.65 -12.50
C SER A 123 19.14 -7.79 -11.49
N LYS A 124 19.90 -7.83 -10.39
CA LYS A 124 19.78 -8.81 -9.29
C LYS A 124 19.01 -8.25 -8.08
N ILE A 125 19.16 -6.96 -7.81
CA ILE A 125 18.51 -6.28 -6.66
C ILE A 125 17.01 -6.13 -6.93
N ILE A 126 16.62 -5.68 -8.13
CA ILE A 126 15.22 -5.36 -8.43
C ILE A 126 14.28 -6.58 -8.32
N PRO A 127 14.60 -7.77 -8.90
CA PRO A 127 13.76 -8.95 -8.68
C PRO A 127 13.61 -9.34 -7.20
N LYS A 128 14.66 -9.21 -6.41
CA LYS A 128 14.62 -9.45 -4.97
C LYS A 128 13.76 -8.42 -4.25
N ALA A 129 13.86 -7.16 -4.64
CA ALA A 129 13.01 -6.09 -4.11
C ALA A 129 11.53 -6.35 -4.39
N ILE A 130 11.18 -6.77 -5.60
CA ILE A 130 9.82 -7.13 -5.98
C ILE A 130 9.34 -8.32 -5.13
N SER A 131 10.14 -9.37 -5.00
CA SER A 131 9.79 -10.56 -4.21
C SER A 131 9.70 -10.31 -2.70
N SER A 132 10.35 -9.26 -2.19
CA SER A 132 10.34 -8.91 -0.77
C SER A 132 9.03 -8.26 -0.30
N ILE A 133 8.17 -7.81 -1.23
CA ILE A 133 6.91 -7.17 -0.89
C ILE A 133 5.96 -8.21 -0.30
N SER A 134 5.69 -8.09 1.01
CA SER A 134 4.74 -8.94 1.72
C SER A 134 3.33 -8.34 1.64
N TRP A 135 2.43 -9.03 1.00
CA TRP A 135 1.05 -8.63 0.81
C TRP A 135 0.17 -9.19 1.95
N LYS A 136 -0.51 -8.33 2.71
CA LYS A 136 -1.48 -8.78 3.74
C LYS A 136 -2.60 -9.65 3.15
N LYS A 137 -2.94 -9.41 1.88
CA LYS A 137 -3.84 -10.23 1.08
C LYS A 137 -3.22 -10.37 -0.29
N SER A 138 -3.03 -11.58 -0.74
CA SER A 138 -2.47 -11.91 -2.04
C SER A 138 -3.32 -12.97 -2.71
N MET A 139 -3.15 -13.11 -4.01
CA MET A 139 -3.82 -14.13 -4.80
C MET A 139 -2.85 -14.70 -5.83
N LYS A 140 -3.14 -15.91 -6.28
CA LYS A 140 -2.62 -16.51 -7.50
C LYS A 140 -3.60 -16.28 -8.63
N TRP A 141 -3.10 -16.25 -9.85
CA TRP A 141 -3.93 -16.13 -11.05
C TRP A 141 -3.36 -17.00 -12.17
N SER A 142 -4.21 -17.44 -13.09
CA SER A 142 -3.83 -18.37 -14.16
C SER A 142 -3.05 -19.56 -13.61
N ASP A 143 -2.05 -20.03 -14.32
CA ASP A 143 -1.20 -21.18 -13.98
C ASP A 143 0.09 -20.76 -13.23
N HIS A 144 0.21 -19.45 -12.91
CA HIS A 144 1.41 -18.91 -12.28
C HIS A 144 1.46 -19.21 -10.79
N ASN A 145 2.67 -19.38 -10.27
CA ASN A 145 2.90 -19.57 -8.83
C ASN A 145 3.10 -18.27 -8.06
N LEU A 146 3.23 -17.17 -8.75
CA LEU A 146 3.40 -15.85 -8.13
C LEU A 146 2.21 -15.50 -7.24
N MET A 147 2.52 -15.10 -6.00
CA MET A 147 1.55 -14.54 -5.05
C MET A 147 1.71 -13.02 -5.03
N TRP A 148 0.69 -12.30 -5.50
CA TRP A 148 0.72 -10.85 -5.58
C TRP A 148 -0.56 -10.22 -5.03
N GLY A 149 -0.54 -8.92 -4.70
CA GLY A 149 -1.72 -8.22 -4.18
C GLY A 149 -2.90 -8.20 -5.14
N ARG A 150 -2.61 -8.10 -6.43
CA ARG A 150 -3.50 -8.27 -7.60
C ARG A 150 -2.65 -8.73 -8.77
N PRO A 151 -3.19 -9.36 -9.81
CA PRO A 151 -2.41 -9.85 -10.95
C PRO A 151 -1.40 -8.83 -11.48
N LEU A 152 -0.11 -9.14 -11.38
CA LEU A 152 0.97 -8.34 -11.96
C LEU A 152 1.02 -8.65 -13.45
N GLN A 153 0.83 -7.62 -14.28
CA GLN A 153 0.70 -7.77 -15.73
C GLN A 153 1.98 -7.50 -16.48
N SER A 154 2.76 -6.50 -16.04
CA SER A 154 4.03 -6.16 -16.68
C SER A 154 5.00 -5.47 -15.72
N ILE A 155 6.28 -5.54 -16.07
CA ILE A 155 7.37 -4.90 -15.36
C ILE A 155 8.14 -4.04 -16.37
N PHE A 156 8.02 -2.73 -16.23
CA PHE A 156 8.84 -1.79 -16.97
C PHE A 156 10.08 -1.44 -16.14
N ALA A 157 11.28 -1.51 -16.74
CA ALA A 157 12.50 -1.18 -16.03
C ALA A 157 13.54 -0.52 -16.97
N ARG A 158 14.04 0.63 -16.54
CA ARG A 158 15.13 1.35 -17.25
C ARG A 158 16.17 1.85 -16.27
N PHE A 159 17.41 1.81 -16.74
CA PHE A 159 18.55 2.42 -16.07
C PHE A 159 19.38 3.18 -17.10
N ASN A 160 19.69 4.44 -16.81
CA ASN A 160 20.51 5.31 -17.68
C ASN A 160 20.01 5.32 -19.14
N ASN A 161 18.72 5.55 -19.35
CA ASN A 161 18.02 5.55 -20.65
C ASN A 161 18.11 4.23 -21.44
N LYS A 162 18.54 3.13 -20.82
CA LYS A 162 18.55 1.80 -21.43
C LYS A 162 17.59 0.87 -20.71
N LYS A 163 17.09 -0.14 -21.40
CA LYS A 163 16.31 -1.20 -20.78
C LYS A 163 17.17 -1.92 -19.74
N LEU A 164 16.70 -2.04 -18.51
CA LEU A 164 17.30 -2.89 -17.49
C LEU A 164 16.68 -4.29 -17.59
N SER A 165 17.44 -5.24 -18.12
CA SER A 165 16.96 -6.58 -18.44
C SER A 165 17.06 -7.52 -17.25
N PHE A 166 15.94 -8.11 -16.85
CA PHE A 166 15.85 -9.18 -15.86
C PHE A 166 14.50 -9.91 -15.98
N SER A 167 14.42 -11.12 -15.40
CA SER A 167 13.19 -11.91 -15.29
C SER A 167 12.69 -11.91 -13.85
N PHE A 168 11.38 -11.93 -13.67
CA PHE A 168 10.73 -12.12 -12.39
C PHE A 168 9.52 -13.03 -12.55
N ASP A 169 9.60 -14.24 -12.00
CA ASP A 169 8.63 -15.31 -12.22
C ASP A 169 8.40 -15.55 -13.73
N HIS A 170 7.19 -15.39 -14.25
CA HIS A 170 6.83 -15.54 -15.66
C HIS A 170 6.99 -14.26 -16.49
N LEU A 171 7.39 -13.15 -15.87
CA LEU A 171 7.48 -11.84 -16.52
C LEU A 171 8.94 -11.48 -16.85
N GLU A 172 9.13 -10.93 -18.05
CA GLU A 172 10.37 -10.27 -18.47
C GLU A 172 10.20 -8.76 -18.33
N SER A 173 11.25 -8.08 -17.89
CA SER A 173 11.27 -6.62 -17.88
C SER A 173 11.15 -6.05 -19.30
N THR A 174 10.42 -4.95 -19.46
CA THR A 174 10.22 -4.27 -20.74
C THR A 174 10.69 -2.81 -20.69
N ASP A 175 10.83 -2.16 -21.85
CA ASP A 175 11.08 -0.73 -21.97
C ASP A 175 9.84 0.04 -22.50
N GLU A 176 8.67 -0.62 -22.51
CA GLU A 176 7.38 -0.06 -22.84
C GLU A 176 6.45 -0.06 -21.63
N ILE A 177 5.68 0.99 -21.46
CA ILE A 177 4.58 1.06 -20.50
C ILE A 177 3.25 0.94 -21.21
N THR A 178 2.27 0.35 -20.53
CA THR A 178 0.92 0.15 -21.05
C THR A 178 -0.08 0.91 -20.20
N VAL A 179 -1.04 1.56 -20.87
CA VAL A 179 -2.23 2.15 -20.24
C VAL A 179 -3.45 1.52 -20.86
N GLU A 180 -4.32 0.99 -20.01
CA GLU A 180 -5.66 0.53 -20.39
C GLU A 180 -6.70 1.46 -19.77
N GLN A 181 -7.50 2.09 -20.62
CA GLN A 181 -8.55 2.99 -20.20
C GLN A 181 -9.71 2.95 -21.21
N ASP A 182 -10.94 2.79 -20.72
CA ASP A 182 -12.16 2.78 -21.53
C ASP A 182 -12.08 1.77 -22.72
N LEU A 183 -11.54 0.57 -22.49
CA LEU A 183 -11.32 -0.49 -23.48
C LEU A 183 -10.26 -0.13 -24.55
N ILE A 184 -9.51 0.93 -24.35
CA ILE A 184 -8.40 1.33 -25.22
C ILE A 184 -7.09 0.94 -24.52
N ILE A 185 -6.30 0.10 -25.17
CA ILE A 185 -4.95 -0.26 -24.73
C ILE A 185 -3.96 0.51 -25.57
N LYS A 186 -3.06 1.23 -24.92
CA LYS A 186 -1.95 1.93 -25.58
C LYS A 186 -0.66 1.62 -24.88
N SER A 187 0.34 1.26 -25.67
CA SER A 187 1.72 1.06 -25.19
C SER A 187 2.64 2.09 -25.80
N LYS A 188 3.64 2.50 -25.04
CA LYS A 188 4.65 3.45 -25.49
C LYS A 188 6.00 3.12 -24.89
N LYS A 189 7.04 3.18 -25.73
CA LYS A 189 8.42 3.14 -25.28
C LYS A 189 8.78 4.44 -24.56
N ILE A 190 9.33 4.33 -23.35
CA ILE A 190 9.66 5.45 -22.48
C ILE A 190 11.16 5.47 -22.21
N ASN A 191 11.78 6.63 -22.27
CA ASN A 191 13.22 6.77 -22.03
C ASN A 191 13.58 7.27 -20.62
N ASN A 192 12.73 8.08 -20.00
CA ASN A 192 12.97 8.68 -18.69
C ASN A 192 11.67 9.03 -17.96
N PHE A 193 11.79 9.43 -16.70
CA PHE A 193 10.61 9.74 -15.87
C PHE A 193 9.80 10.93 -16.38
N LYS A 194 10.42 11.90 -17.03
CA LYS A 194 9.69 13.03 -17.62
C LYS A 194 8.76 12.59 -18.77
N GLU A 195 9.26 11.72 -19.65
CA GLU A 195 8.44 11.12 -20.72
C GLU A 195 7.33 10.23 -20.14
N TYR A 196 7.65 9.46 -19.09
CA TYR A 196 6.70 8.64 -18.35
C TYR A 196 5.52 9.47 -17.85
N LEU A 197 5.79 10.53 -17.09
CA LEU A 197 4.75 11.43 -16.59
C LEU A 197 3.96 12.10 -17.72
N SER A 198 4.64 12.51 -18.80
CA SER A 198 4.00 13.13 -19.95
C SER A 198 3.04 12.18 -20.66
N PHE A 199 3.40 10.91 -20.77
CA PHE A 199 2.52 9.91 -21.37
C PHE A 199 1.30 9.61 -20.48
N LEU A 200 1.50 9.38 -19.19
CA LEU A 200 0.40 9.15 -18.23
C LEU A 200 -0.57 10.34 -18.17
N LYS A 201 -0.05 11.57 -18.27
CA LYS A 201 -0.87 12.78 -18.29
C LYS A 201 -1.85 12.83 -19.47
N THR A 202 -1.53 12.22 -20.62
CA THR A 202 -2.46 12.15 -21.75
C THR A 202 -3.72 11.32 -21.44
N PHE A 203 -3.66 10.48 -20.41
CA PHE A 203 -4.77 9.67 -19.89
C PHE A 203 -5.31 10.20 -18.56
N ASN A 204 -4.89 11.40 -18.14
CA ASN A 204 -5.22 11.99 -16.84
C ASN A 204 -4.76 11.14 -15.64
N ILE A 205 -3.73 10.32 -15.79
CA ILE A 205 -3.18 9.50 -14.71
C ILE A 205 -2.12 10.29 -13.94
N ILE A 206 -2.34 10.49 -12.65
CA ILE A 206 -1.40 11.09 -11.71
C ILE A 206 -0.85 9.99 -10.81
N VAL A 207 0.37 9.53 -11.08
CA VAL A 207 0.98 8.42 -10.32
C VAL A 207 1.44 8.82 -8.91
N ASP A 208 1.82 10.10 -8.71
CA ASP A 208 2.22 10.60 -7.38
C ASP A 208 0.98 10.77 -6.48
N HIS A 209 0.86 9.90 -5.48
CA HIS A 209 -0.22 9.91 -4.50
C HIS A 209 -0.25 11.23 -3.68
N ARG A 210 0.89 11.85 -3.42
CA ARG A 210 0.98 13.15 -2.69
C ARG A 210 0.40 14.28 -3.53
N ALA A 211 0.66 14.28 -4.84
CA ALA A 211 0.07 15.25 -5.76
C ALA A 211 -1.46 15.08 -5.83
N ARG A 212 -1.98 13.85 -5.83
CA ARG A 212 -3.43 13.61 -5.78
C ARG A 212 -4.04 14.08 -4.46
N GLU A 213 -3.39 13.83 -3.33
CA GLU A 213 -3.80 14.33 -2.01
C GLU A 213 -3.90 15.86 -2.02
N GLU A 214 -2.87 16.53 -2.50
CA GLU A 214 -2.84 18.00 -2.60
C GLU A 214 -3.97 18.55 -3.46
N ILE A 215 -4.26 17.92 -4.60
CA ILE A 215 -5.37 18.31 -5.48
C ILE A 215 -6.71 18.18 -4.75
N ILE A 216 -6.95 17.07 -4.06
CA ILE A 216 -8.19 16.83 -3.31
C ILE A 216 -8.35 17.89 -2.21
N LEU A 217 -7.30 18.12 -1.42
CA LEU A 217 -7.31 19.11 -0.34
C LEU A 217 -7.54 20.53 -0.87
N LYS A 218 -6.83 20.96 -1.90
CA LYS A 218 -7.01 22.28 -2.52
C LYS A 218 -8.42 22.49 -3.03
N LYS A 219 -8.99 21.51 -3.75
CA LYS A 219 -10.36 21.56 -4.28
C LYS A 219 -11.38 21.60 -3.14
N LYS A 220 -11.17 20.83 -2.06
CA LYS A 220 -12.04 20.83 -0.88
C LYS A 220 -12.00 22.19 -0.17
N ILE A 221 -10.83 22.72 0.11
CA ILE A 221 -10.66 24.03 0.75
C ILE A 221 -11.30 25.14 -0.10
N SER A 222 -11.04 25.17 -1.41
CA SER A 222 -11.64 26.17 -2.31
C SER A 222 -13.16 26.12 -2.34
N SER A 223 -13.76 24.94 -2.18
CA SER A 223 -15.22 24.78 -2.12
C SER A 223 -15.82 25.39 -0.84
N PHE A 224 -15.04 25.58 0.21
CA PHE A 224 -15.48 26.22 1.46
C PHE A 224 -15.11 27.70 1.56
N SER A 225 -14.10 28.17 0.81
CA SER A 225 -13.56 29.53 0.90
C SER A 225 -14.60 30.61 0.66
N ASN A 226 -15.66 30.32 -0.13
CA ASN A 226 -16.74 31.23 -0.43
C ASN A 226 -17.94 31.12 0.52
N SER A 227 -17.88 30.28 1.54
CA SER A 227 -19.01 30.00 2.43
C SER A 227 -18.57 29.94 3.88
N LYS A 228 -18.89 31.03 4.65
CA LYS A 228 -18.77 31.01 6.12
C LYS A 228 -19.70 30.00 6.82
N GLN A 229 -20.48 29.23 6.05
CA GLN A 229 -21.50 28.31 6.55
C GLN A 229 -20.94 26.91 6.86
N TYR A 230 -19.76 26.54 6.36
CA TYR A 230 -19.24 25.18 6.50
C TYR A 230 -17.91 25.17 7.25
N LYS A 231 -17.71 24.08 8.04
CA LYS A 231 -16.46 23.81 8.73
C LYS A 231 -15.74 22.65 8.09
N GLU A 232 -14.44 22.81 7.88
CA GLU A 232 -13.59 21.77 7.36
C GLU A 232 -13.33 20.71 8.45
N ARG A 233 -13.65 19.47 8.14
CA ARG A 233 -13.28 18.30 8.92
C ARG A 233 -12.65 17.27 8.00
N ILE A 234 -11.37 16.99 8.21
CA ILE A 234 -10.63 16.03 7.42
C ILE A 234 -10.45 14.74 8.23
N ASN A 235 -11.06 13.66 7.76
CA ASN A 235 -10.74 12.32 8.20
C ASN A 235 -9.50 11.84 7.42
N LYS A 236 -8.34 11.83 8.07
CA LYS A 236 -7.05 11.48 7.41
C LYS A 236 -7.04 10.08 6.84
N ASN A 237 -7.61 9.10 7.56
CA ASN A 237 -7.67 7.73 7.09
C ASN A 237 -8.53 7.59 5.83
N LEU A 238 -9.67 8.30 5.80
CA LEU A 238 -10.54 8.35 4.62
C LEU A 238 -9.82 9.03 3.45
N LEU A 239 -9.13 10.15 3.70
CA LEU A 239 -8.37 10.85 2.67
C LEU A 239 -7.29 9.95 2.06
N GLU A 240 -6.51 9.27 2.90
CA GLU A 240 -5.48 8.33 2.45
C GLU A 240 -6.07 7.19 1.61
N GLU A 241 -7.23 6.64 2.02
CA GLU A 241 -7.94 5.62 1.26
C GLU A 241 -8.40 6.14 -0.10
N VAL A 242 -9.03 7.33 -0.13
CA VAL A 242 -9.55 7.94 -1.36
C VAL A 242 -8.44 8.32 -2.33
N VAL A 243 -7.33 8.86 -1.85
CA VAL A 243 -6.13 9.17 -2.66
C VAL A 243 -5.61 7.93 -3.40
N ASN A 244 -5.71 6.76 -2.78
CA ASN A 244 -5.22 5.50 -3.37
C ASN A 244 -6.29 4.75 -4.20
N ILE A 245 -7.51 5.29 -4.34
CA ILE A 245 -8.57 4.74 -5.21
C ILE A 245 -8.60 5.44 -6.58
N VAL A 246 -8.18 6.69 -6.68
CA VAL A 246 -8.31 7.50 -7.89
C VAL A 246 -6.97 7.81 -8.53
N GLU A 247 -6.96 7.99 -9.86
CA GLU A 247 -5.81 8.45 -10.64
C GLU A 247 -5.99 9.89 -11.12
N ASP A 248 -7.25 10.31 -11.43
CA ASP A 248 -7.65 11.69 -11.80
C ASP A 248 -8.68 12.21 -10.77
N PRO A 249 -8.26 12.82 -9.67
CA PRO A 249 -9.18 13.24 -8.61
C PRO A 249 -10.05 14.42 -9.01
N ASN A 250 -11.35 14.18 -9.17
CA ASN A 250 -12.39 15.18 -9.44
C ASN A 250 -13.36 15.26 -8.26
N LEU A 251 -13.36 16.40 -7.55
CA LEU A 251 -14.23 16.62 -6.39
C LEU A 251 -15.63 17.06 -6.86
N LEU A 252 -16.64 16.30 -6.49
CA LEU A 252 -18.05 16.56 -6.79
C LEU A 252 -18.81 16.88 -5.51
N HIS A 253 -19.60 17.95 -5.51
CA HIS A 253 -20.50 18.31 -4.43
C HIS A 253 -21.87 17.68 -4.67
N VAL A 254 -22.35 16.88 -3.72
CA VAL A 254 -23.59 16.11 -3.81
C VAL A 254 -24.43 16.40 -2.59
N SER A 255 -25.76 16.40 -2.75
CA SER A 255 -26.71 16.53 -1.66
C SER A 255 -27.76 15.43 -1.66
N PHE A 256 -28.17 14.97 -0.49
CA PHE A 256 -29.28 14.04 -0.29
C PHE A 256 -30.48 14.73 0.34
N ASN A 257 -31.64 14.07 0.36
CA ASN A 257 -32.86 14.61 0.94
C ASN A 257 -32.66 14.89 2.44
N LYS A 258 -32.98 16.14 2.86
CA LYS A 258 -32.87 16.62 4.24
C LYS A 258 -33.65 15.79 5.27
N ASP A 259 -34.69 15.08 4.84
CA ASP A 259 -35.48 14.21 5.74
C ASP A 259 -34.66 13.10 6.39
N TYR A 260 -33.56 12.67 5.75
CA TYR A 260 -32.64 11.69 6.34
C TYR A 260 -31.81 12.24 7.50
N LEU A 261 -31.73 13.56 7.70
CA LEU A 261 -31.07 14.15 8.88
C LEU A 261 -31.86 13.88 10.18
N LYS A 262 -33.05 13.28 10.11
CA LYS A 262 -33.83 12.83 11.28
C LYS A 262 -33.29 11.56 11.93
N ILE A 263 -32.45 10.79 11.22
CA ILE A 263 -31.73 9.64 11.81
C ILE A 263 -30.43 10.10 12.48
N PRO A 264 -29.87 9.33 13.42
CA PRO A 264 -28.62 9.71 14.08
C PRO A 264 -27.51 10.01 13.09
N GLN A 265 -26.79 11.11 13.32
CA GLN A 265 -25.71 11.54 12.43
C GLN A 265 -24.59 10.50 12.30
N GLU A 266 -24.37 9.69 13.34
CA GLU A 266 -23.37 8.60 13.37
C GLU A 266 -23.65 7.55 12.29
N ILE A 267 -24.92 7.25 12.05
CA ILE A 267 -25.37 6.32 11.01
C ILE A 267 -25.08 6.92 9.62
N ILE A 268 -25.41 8.21 9.43
CA ILE A 268 -25.18 8.90 8.16
C ILE A 268 -23.68 9.02 7.89
N ILE A 269 -22.88 9.44 8.87
CA ILE A 269 -21.43 9.57 8.75
C ILE A 269 -20.81 8.20 8.43
N SER A 270 -21.22 7.14 9.14
CA SER A 270 -20.72 5.79 8.86
C SER A 270 -21.07 5.32 7.44
N THR A 271 -22.29 5.64 6.98
CA THR A 271 -22.74 5.33 5.61
C THR A 271 -21.88 6.05 4.58
N LEU A 272 -21.65 7.34 4.76
CA LEU A 272 -20.85 8.15 3.84
C LEU A 272 -19.35 7.74 3.86
N GLU A 273 -18.73 7.73 5.04
CA GLU A 273 -17.28 7.52 5.15
C GLU A 273 -16.88 6.05 4.96
N LYS A 274 -17.51 5.13 5.73
CA LYS A 274 -17.06 3.72 5.76
C LYS A 274 -17.56 2.89 4.59
N HIS A 275 -18.80 3.17 4.13
CA HIS A 275 -19.40 2.35 3.07
C HIS A 275 -19.22 2.93 1.68
N GLN A 276 -19.16 4.28 1.54
CA GLN A 276 -19.10 4.93 0.25
C GLN A 276 -17.80 5.70 -0.03
N ARG A 277 -16.93 5.91 0.97
CA ARG A 277 -15.71 6.72 0.87
C ARG A 277 -15.98 8.17 0.46
N TYR A 278 -17.05 8.74 0.99
CA TYR A 278 -17.44 10.12 0.76
C TYR A 278 -17.14 10.98 1.98
N PHE A 279 -16.91 12.26 1.77
CA PHE A 279 -16.60 13.22 2.82
C PHE A 279 -17.87 13.96 3.25
N PRO A 280 -18.40 13.73 4.46
CA PRO A 280 -19.54 14.49 4.98
C PRO A 280 -19.14 15.97 5.17
N ILE A 281 -20.14 16.87 4.99
CA ILE A 281 -19.98 18.30 5.16
C ILE A 281 -20.70 18.74 6.41
N PHE A 282 -20.01 19.53 7.26
CA PHE A 282 -20.53 20.06 8.52
C PHE A 282 -20.74 21.57 8.39
N ASP A 283 -21.75 22.09 9.10
CA ASP A 283 -21.96 23.55 9.22
C ASP A 283 -20.94 24.20 10.18
N SER A 284 -20.98 25.53 10.29
CA SER A 284 -20.10 26.29 11.18
C SER A 284 -20.25 25.94 12.67
N ARG A 285 -21.35 25.31 13.05
CA ARG A 285 -21.64 24.80 14.40
C ARG A 285 -21.34 23.32 14.58
N GLU A 286 -20.57 22.73 13.65
CA GLU A 286 -20.20 21.31 13.62
C GLU A 286 -21.37 20.32 13.50
N ARG A 287 -22.53 20.75 13.01
CA ARG A 287 -23.65 19.86 12.75
C ARG A 287 -23.58 19.31 11.34
N LEU A 288 -23.87 18.02 11.19
CA LEU A 288 -23.92 17.37 9.89
C LEU A 288 -24.96 18.05 8.98
N THR A 289 -24.57 18.35 7.76
CA THR A 289 -25.49 18.83 6.71
C THR A 289 -25.95 17.67 5.82
N ASN A 290 -26.89 17.94 4.93
CA ASN A 290 -27.28 16.98 3.91
C ASN A 290 -26.37 17.01 2.66
N ASN A 291 -25.16 17.54 2.79
CA ASN A 291 -24.20 17.66 1.70
C ASN A 291 -22.98 16.79 1.99
N PHE A 292 -22.35 16.32 0.93
CA PHE A 292 -21.11 15.55 0.99
C PHE A 292 -20.28 15.74 -0.28
N PHE A 293 -18.98 15.44 -0.19
CA PHE A 293 -18.12 15.39 -1.37
C PHE A 293 -17.83 13.95 -1.78
N VAL A 294 -17.82 13.75 -3.08
CA VAL A 294 -17.35 12.54 -3.75
C VAL A 294 -16.09 12.89 -4.52
N VAL A 295 -15.07 12.06 -4.45
CA VAL A 295 -13.91 12.16 -5.35
C VAL A 295 -14.09 11.11 -6.45
N ALA A 296 -14.37 11.58 -7.65
CA ALA A 296 -14.54 10.75 -8.82
C ALA A 296 -13.24 10.67 -9.63
N ASN A 297 -13.06 9.56 -10.35
CA ASN A 297 -11.89 9.32 -11.21
C ASN A 297 -12.06 9.92 -12.64
N LYS A 298 -13.12 10.69 -12.85
CA LYS A 298 -13.44 11.36 -14.13
C LYS A 298 -14.20 12.65 -13.85
N LYS A 299 -14.14 13.59 -14.81
CA LYS A 299 -15.00 14.78 -14.80
C LYS A 299 -16.46 14.40 -15.02
N ASP A 300 -17.35 15.11 -14.35
CA ASP A 300 -18.80 14.87 -14.40
C ASP A 300 -19.54 15.99 -15.11
N GLU A 301 -19.27 16.18 -16.39
CA GLU A 301 -19.85 17.26 -17.20
C GLU A 301 -21.38 17.14 -17.34
N LYS A 302 -21.88 15.90 -17.39
CA LYS A 302 -23.32 15.59 -17.55
C LYS A 302 -24.03 15.30 -16.25
N LYS A 303 -23.37 15.43 -15.10
CA LYS A 303 -23.86 15.14 -13.76
C LYS A 303 -24.33 13.69 -13.53
N PHE A 304 -23.96 12.77 -14.41
CA PHE A 304 -24.34 11.36 -14.25
C PHE A 304 -23.71 10.70 -13.01
N ILE A 305 -22.44 11.06 -12.73
CA ILE A 305 -21.73 10.55 -11.56
C ILE A 305 -22.35 11.14 -10.29
N THR A 306 -22.62 12.44 -10.26
CA THR A 306 -23.28 13.14 -9.16
C THR A 306 -24.64 12.52 -8.83
N GLU A 307 -25.52 12.36 -9.84
CA GLU A 307 -26.85 11.78 -9.63
C GLU A 307 -26.79 10.30 -9.28
N GLY A 308 -25.85 9.54 -9.86
CA GLY A 308 -25.64 8.13 -9.51
C GLY A 308 -25.25 7.96 -8.04
N ASN A 309 -24.28 8.74 -7.57
CA ASN A 309 -23.82 8.70 -6.18
C ASN A 309 -24.91 9.17 -5.18
N LYS A 310 -25.69 10.20 -5.56
CA LYS A 310 -26.85 10.62 -4.79
C LYS A 310 -27.86 9.48 -4.59
N ARG A 311 -28.24 8.79 -5.67
CA ARG A 311 -29.19 7.66 -5.59
C ARG A 311 -28.68 6.54 -4.68
N VAL A 312 -27.39 6.20 -4.77
CA VAL A 312 -26.78 5.18 -3.92
C VAL A 312 -26.86 5.56 -2.44
N VAL A 313 -26.52 6.82 -2.11
CA VAL A 313 -26.62 7.32 -0.73
C VAL A 313 -28.06 7.31 -0.25
N GLU A 314 -29.01 7.84 -1.03
CA GLU A 314 -30.43 7.90 -0.64
C GLU A 314 -31.03 6.51 -0.44
N ALA A 315 -30.70 5.53 -1.28
CA ALA A 315 -31.13 4.15 -1.08
C ALA A 315 -30.64 3.57 0.26
N ARG A 316 -29.34 3.74 0.58
CA ARG A 316 -28.77 3.29 1.84
C ARG A 316 -29.33 4.02 3.06
N LEU A 317 -29.60 5.32 2.95
CA LEU A 317 -30.21 6.10 4.02
C LEU A 317 -31.68 5.74 4.21
N ALA A 318 -32.38 5.37 3.14
CA ALA A 318 -33.76 4.85 3.23
C ALA A 318 -33.80 3.52 4.01
N ASP A 319 -32.89 2.58 3.70
CA ASP A 319 -32.75 1.33 4.46
C ASP A 319 -32.39 1.61 5.93
N ALA A 320 -31.40 2.47 6.17
CA ALA A 320 -31.01 2.84 7.53
C ALA A 320 -32.16 3.46 8.32
N LYS A 321 -32.95 4.34 7.68
CA LYS A 321 -34.14 4.95 8.29
C LYS A 321 -35.22 3.91 8.61
N PHE A 322 -35.45 3.00 7.69
CA PHE A 322 -36.43 1.91 7.92
C PHE A 322 -36.05 1.06 9.15
N PHE A 323 -34.79 0.64 9.24
CA PHE A 323 -34.34 -0.14 10.40
C PHE A 323 -34.33 0.69 11.68
N TRP A 324 -33.92 1.95 11.63
CA TRP A 324 -33.98 2.86 12.79
C TRP A 324 -35.38 3.02 13.32
N ASP A 325 -36.36 3.30 12.46
CA ASP A 325 -37.76 3.47 12.85
C ASP A 325 -38.35 2.16 13.40
N LYS A 326 -38.04 1.03 12.76
CA LYS A 326 -38.44 -0.32 13.20
C LYS A 326 -37.88 -0.68 14.57
N ASP A 327 -36.61 -0.40 14.82
CA ASP A 327 -35.95 -0.73 16.09
C ASP A 327 -36.52 0.15 17.22
N ARG A 328 -36.78 1.42 16.96
CA ARG A 328 -37.42 2.32 17.93
C ARG A 328 -38.84 1.92 18.28
N SER A 329 -39.55 1.29 17.38
CA SER A 329 -40.93 0.82 17.62
C SER A 329 -40.98 -0.43 18.53
N LYS A 330 -39.86 -1.12 18.75
CA LYS A 330 -39.79 -2.37 19.48
C LYS A 330 -39.27 -2.16 20.90
N ASN A 331 -39.90 -2.78 21.87
CA ASN A 331 -39.31 -2.87 23.20
C ASN A 331 -38.17 -3.90 23.22
N LEU A 332 -36.97 -3.44 23.54
CA LEU A 332 -35.74 -4.26 23.51
C LEU A 332 -35.83 -5.47 24.46
N ILE A 333 -36.44 -5.27 25.64
CA ILE A 333 -36.60 -6.34 26.65
C ILE A 333 -37.48 -7.49 26.11
N LYS A 334 -38.54 -7.16 25.37
CA LYS A 334 -39.41 -8.16 24.75
C LYS A 334 -38.68 -8.98 23.66
N GLN A 335 -37.57 -8.46 23.08
CA GLN A 335 -36.82 -9.17 22.09
C GLN A 335 -35.89 -10.25 22.68
N ILE A 336 -35.65 -10.27 23.98
CA ILE A 336 -34.86 -11.33 24.66
C ILE A 336 -35.43 -12.71 24.35
N ALA A 337 -36.74 -12.85 24.25
CA ALA A 337 -37.36 -14.13 23.89
C ALA A 337 -36.93 -14.66 22.52
N ASN A 338 -36.63 -13.79 21.56
CA ASN A 338 -36.18 -14.17 20.22
C ASN A 338 -34.75 -14.77 20.20
N LEU A 339 -33.96 -14.55 21.25
CA LEU A 339 -32.63 -15.15 21.40
C LEU A 339 -32.70 -16.68 21.54
N LYS A 340 -33.87 -17.25 21.86
CA LYS A 340 -34.09 -18.70 21.89
C LYS A 340 -34.02 -19.35 20.51
N SER A 341 -34.24 -18.60 19.43
CA SER A 341 -34.16 -19.09 18.05
C SER A 341 -32.78 -18.91 17.42
N VAL A 342 -31.86 -18.25 18.11
CA VAL A 342 -30.50 -17.98 17.59
C VAL A 342 -29.53 -18.96 18.22
N THR A 343 -28.99 -19.89 17.44
CA THR A 343 -27.96 -20.83 17.85
C THR A 343 -26.68 -20.09 18.24
N PHE A 344 -26.14 -20.35 19.44
CA PHE A 344 -24.86 -19.81 19.86
C PHE A 344 -23.71 -20.67 19.31
N TYR A 345 -23.76 -21.95 19.62
CA TYR A 345 -22.78 -22.95 19.17
C TYR A 345 -23.39 -24.33 19.26
N GLU A 346 -23.03 -25.21 18.34
CA GLU A 346 -23.48 -26.62 18.39
C GLU A 346 -23.15 -27.23 19.74
N LYS A 347 -24.09 -27.90 20.38
CA LYS A 347 -24.00 -28.48 21.74
C LYS A 347 -23.94 -27.50 22.92
N LEU A 348 -23.85 -26.18 22.68
CA LEU A 348 -23.87 -25.16 23.74
C LEU A 348 -25.18 -24.39 23.82
N GLY A 349 -26.16 -24.76 22.96
CA GLY A 349 -27.48 -24.19 22.92
C GLY A 349 -27.60 -22.84 22.21
N THR A 350 -28.56 -22.03 22.59
CA THR A 350 -28.91 -20.76 22.00
C THR A 350 -28.19 -19.58 22.64
N ILE A 351 -28.30 -18.40 22.01
CA ILE A 351 -27.83 -17.14 22.61
C ILE A 351 -28.58 -16.89 23.93
N TYR A 352 -29.86 -17.27 24.02
CA TYR A 352 -30.63 -17.17 25.27
C TYR A 352 -29.99 -18.04 26.38
N ASP A 353 -29.63 -19.27 26.08
CA ASP A 353 -28.96 -20.15 27.04
C ASP A 353 -27.60 -19.58 27.49
N LYS A 354 -26.87 -18.97 26.57
CA LYS A 354 -25.66 -18.24 26.92
C LYS A 354 -25.94 -17.07 27.88
N THR A 355 -26.96 -16.27 27.63
CA THR A 355 -27.31 -15.16 28.53
C THR A 355 -27.68 -15.66 29.92
N GLN A 356 -28.41 -16.79 30.03
CA GLN A 356 -28.71 -17.39 31.33
C GLN A 356 -27.44 -17.83 32.09
N ARG A 357 -26.49 -18.47 31.41
CA ARG A 357 -25.18 -18.83 32.03
C ARG A 357 -24.42 -17.60 32.48
N LEU A 358 -24.38 -16.55 31.68
CA LEU A 358 -23.68 -15.29 32.04
C LEU A 358 -24.37 -14.63 33.24
N ARG A 359 -25.70 -14.66 33.32
CA ARG A 359 -26.45 -14.14 34.45
C ARG A 359 -26.13 -14.90 35.76
N GLN A 360 -26.04 -16.22 35.69
CA GLN A 360 -25.65 -17.04 36.84
C GLN A 360 -24.21 -16.72 37.30
N LEU A 361 -23.28 -16.63 36.36
CA LEU A 361 -21.89 -16.28 36.69
C LEU A 361 -21.75 -14.87 37.27
N ALA A 362 -22.48 -13.89 36.72
CA ALA A 362 -22.50 -12.55 37.27
C ALA A 362 -23.07 -12.53 38.71
N GLY A 363 -24.10 -13.35 39.00
CA GLY A 363 -24.62 -13.51 40.37
C GLY A 363 -23.60 -14.05 41.35
N LEU A 364 -22.82 -15.07 40.95
CA LEU A 364 -21.73 -15.64 41.78
C LEU A 364 -20.63 -14.61 42.02
N LEU A 365 -20.17 -13.94 40.97
CA LEU A 365 -19.10 -12.92 41.06
C LEU A 365 -19.54 -11.72 41.92
N SER A 366 -20.84 -11.36 41.94
CA SER A 366 -21.30 -10.24 42.74
C SER A 366 -21.20 -10.52 44.23
N ASP A 367 -21.38 -11.78 44.66
CA ASP A 367 -21.23 -12.20 46.06
C ASP A 367 -19.75 -12.14 46.49
N ASP A 368 -18.84 -12.62 45.64
CA ASP A 368 -17.40 -12.61 45.93
C ASP A 368 -16.82 -11.17 45.93
N LEU A 369 -17.35 -10.28 45.09
CA LEU A 369 -16.84 -8.92 44.93
C LEU A 369 -17.62 -7.87 45.76
N ASN A 370 -18.62 -8.26 46.55
CA ASN A 370 -19.51 -7.36 47.30
C ASN A 370 -20.16 -6.25 46.43
N ILE A 371 -20.52 -6.58 45.19
CA ILE A 371 -21.18 -5.67 44.25
C ILE A 371 -22.71 -5.85 44.31
N ASN A 372 -23.47 -4.76 44.26
CA ASN A 372 -24.94 -4.83 44.27
C ASN A 372 -25.46 -5.64 43.06
N LYS A 373 -26.13 -6.76 43.35
CA LYS A 373 -26.73 -7.68 42.34
C LYS A 373 -27.67 -7.01 41.37
N GLU A 374 -28.47 -6.04 41.82
CA GLU A 374 -29.44 -5.34 40.98
C GLU A 374 -28.80 -4.50 39.85
N LYS A 375 -27.55 -4.16 40.00
CA LYS A 375 -26.78 -3.43 38.96
C LYS A 375 -26.09 -4.36 37.96
N LEU A 376 -25.96 -5.65 38.26
CA LEU A 376 -25.28 -6.65 37.46
C LEU A 376 -26.20 -7.56 36.66
N LEU A 377 -27.43 -7.75 37.09
CA LEU A 377 -28.47 -8.63 36.53
C LEU A 377 -29.52 -7.88 35.75
#